data_9e710fb9b0a771c414bf33d13c67b106
#
_entry.id   9e710fb9b0a771c414bf33d13c67b106
#
_cell.length_a   1.000
_cell.length_b   1.000
_cell.length_c   1.000
_cell.angle_alpha   90.00
_cell.angle_beta   90.00
_cell.angle_gamma   90.00
#
_symmetry.space_group_name_H-M   'P 1'
#
loop_
_entity.id
_entity.type
_entity.pdbx_description
1 polymer ?
#
loop_
_entity_poly.entity_id
_entity_poly.type
_entity_poly.pdbx_seq_one_letter_code
_entity_poly.pdbx_strand_id
1 'polypeptide(L)'
;MTDLPIKCSFNATQVTFNLYKNEDGNVTIITEQVTINQRRQLPYIERYLKERFKGYLTIEVVDYEYKSYSASIPFATALEYAEEQKEQEV
;
A
#
# COMPACT_ATOMS: atom_id res chain seq x y z
N MET A 1 -31.03 -16.38 0.19
CA MET A 1 -30.12 -16.53 1.32
C MET A 1 -29.20 -15.34 1.40
N THR A 2 -29.24 -14.64 2.50
CA THR A 2 -28.40 -13.45 2.70
C THR A 2 -27.06 -13.85 3.28
N ASP A 3 -25.99 -13.33 2.72
CA ASP A 3 -24.66 -13.53 3.28
C ASP A 3 -24.58 -12.88 4.66
N LEU A 4 -24.15 -13.64 5.65
CA LEU A 4 -23.92 -13.09 6.97
C LEU A 4 -22.62 -12.29 6.97
N PRO A 5 -22.59 -11.10 7.58
CA PRO A 5 -21.37 -10.34 7.67
C PRO A 5 -20.34 -11.04 8.55
N ILE A 6 -19.10 -11.06 8.10
CA ILE A 6 -17.98 -11.63 8.83
C ILE A 6 -17.06 -10.50 9.27
N LYS A 7 -16.69 -10.54 10.54
CA LYS A 7 -15.74 -9.58 11.09
C LYS A 7 -14.33 -9.99 10.68
N CYS A 8 -13.66 -9.14 9.89
CA CYS A 8 -12.33 -9.38 9.40
C CYS A 8 -11.35 -8.35 9.94
N SER A 9 -10.12 -8.78 10.15
CA SER A 9 -9.02 -7.90 10.52
C SER A 9 -8.03 -7.84 9.37
N PHE A 10 -7.59 -6.63 9.05
CA PHE A 10 -6.65 -6.38 7.95
C PHE A 10 -5.43 -5.64 8.49
N ASN A 11 -4.27 -6.01 7.99
CA ASN A 11 -3.04 -5.29 8.25
C ASN A 11 -2.67 -4.48 7.01
N ALA A 12 -2.08 -3.32 7.23
CA ALA A 12 -1.64 -2.45 6.15
C ALA A 12 -0.36 -1.72 6.55
N THR A 13 0.38 -1.27 5.55
CA THR A 13 1.55 -0.42 5.73
C THR A 13 1.23 0.93 5.12
N GLN A 14 1.20 1.96 5.96
CA GLN A 14 1.01 3.33 5.49
C GLN A 14 2.38 3.97 5.30
N VAL A 15 2.66 4.42 4.08
CA VAL A 15 3.96 4.94 3.70
C VAL A 15 3.85 6.40 3.34
N THR A 16 4.74 7.21 3.90
CA THR A 16 4.93 8.61 3.50
C THR A 16 6.24 8.69 2.72
N PHE A 17 6.19 9.28 1.55
CA PHE A 17 7.35 9.32 0.67
C PHE A 17 7.40 10.60 -0.13
N ASN A 18 8.61 10.95 -0.58
CA ASN A 18 8.86 12.10 -1.43
C ASN A 18 9.18 11.63 -2.84
N LEU A 19 8.56 12.30 -3.81
CA LEU A 19 8.83 12.11 -5.23
C LEU A 19 9.62 13.31 -5.73
N TYR A 20 10.75 13.04 -6.37
CA TYR A 20 11.62 14.08 -6.94
C TYR A 20 11.42 14.11 -8.45
N LYS A 21 10.99 15.25 -8.96
CA LYS A 21 10.72 15.44 -10.38
C LYS A 21 11.56 16.58 -10.92
N ASN A 22 12.15 16.39 -12.10
CA ASN A 22 12.87 17.46 -12.78
C ASN A 22 11.92 18.17 -13.75
N GLU A 23 11.69 19.46 -13.50
CA GLU A 23 10.86 20.30 -14.37
C GLU A 23 11.70 21.51 -14.79
N ASP A 24 12.02 21.56 -16.08
CA ASP A 24 12.74 22.69 -16.70
C ASP A 24 14.04 23.06 -15.96
N GLY A 25 14.80 22.05 -15.56
CA GLY A 25 16.05 22.24 -14.84
C GLY A 25 15.91 22.46 -13.35
N ASN A 26 14.69 22.49 -12.84
CA ASN A 26 14.40 22.62 -11.41
C ASN A 26 13.88 21.30 -10.86
N VAL A 27 14.31 20.95 -9.65
CA VAL A 27 13.84 19.76 -8.96
C VAL A 27 12.66 20.14 -8.08
N THR A 28 11.52 19.50 -8.33
CA THR A 28 10.31 19.66 -7.51
C THR A 28 10.14 18.44 -6.62
N ILE A 29 9.82 18.66 -5.34
CA ILE A 29 9.61 17.60 -4.37
C ILE A 29 8.12 17.56 -4.03
N ILE A 30 7.51 16.38 -4.20
CA ILE A 30 6.10 16.16 -3.89
C ILE A 30 6.04 15.11 -2.79
N THR A 31 5.38 15.45 -1.68
CA THR A 31 5.19 14.50 -0.58
C THR A 31 3.82 13.85 -0.72
N GLU A 32 3.80 12.53 -0.75
CA GLU A 32 2.60 11.74 -0.94
C GLU A 32 2.51 10.62 0.11
N GLN A 33 1.32 10.06 0.26
CA GLN A 33 1.08 8.90 1.10
C GLN A 33 0.40 7.81 0.31
N VAL A 34 0.71 6.56 0.64
CA VAL A 34 0.06 5.39 0.05
C VAL A 34 -0.15 4.34 1.13
N THR A 35 -1.22 3.57 1.00
CA THR A 35 -1.49 2.44 1.88
C THR A 35 -1.28 1.16 1.09
N ILE A 36 -0.36 0.34 1.57
CA ILE A 36 -0.04 -0.94 0.95
C ILE A 36 -0.67 -2.05 1.79
N ASN A 37 -1.29 -3.02 1.12
CA ASN A 37 -1.92 -4.13 1.79
C ASN A 37 -0.88 -4.98 2.54
N GLN A 38 -1.21 -5.41 3.75
CA GLN A 38 -0.37 -6.18 4.67
C GLN A 38 0.82 -5.38 5.22
N ARG A 39 1.54 -6.00 6.15
CA ARG A 39 2.76 -5.41 6.71
C ARG A 39 3.91 -5.69 5.77
N ARG A 40 4.55 -4.64 5.30
CA ARG A 40 5.64 -4.74 4.32
C ARG A 40 6.92 -4.13 4.87
N GLN A 41 8.04 -4.75 4.55
CA GLN A 41 9.35 -4.24 4.92
C GLN A 41 9.86 -3.25 3.87
N LEU A 42 10.85 -2.46 4.25
CA LEU A 42 11.39 -1.38 3.40
C LEU A 42 11.77 -1.82 1.99
N PRO A 43 12.46 -2.94 1.76
CA PRO A 43 12.80 -3.36 0.39
C PRO A 43 11.57 -3.56 -0.51
N TYR A 44 10.49 -4.10 0.04
CA TYR A 44 9.24 -4.26 -0.70
C TYR A 44 8.61 -2.90 -1.00
N ILE A 45 8.57 -2.02 -0.01
CA ILE A 45 8.01 -0.67 -0.13
C ILE A 45 8.71 0.10 -1.25
N GLU A 46 10.04 0.09 -1.25
CA GLU A 46 10.83 0.77 -2.26
C GLU A 46 10.55 0.25 -3.66
N ARG A 47 10.47 -1.05 -3.83
CA ARG A 47 10.17 -1.68 -5.12
C ARG A 47 8.76 -1.34 -5.58
N TYR A 48 7.79 -1.41 -4.68
CA TYR A 48 6.41 -1.05 -4.95
C TYR A 48 6.29 0.38 -5.48
N LEU A 49 6.96 1.32 -4.81
CA LEU A 49 6.92 2.72 -5.20
C LEU A 49 7.61 2.96 -6.55
N LYS A 50 8.74 2.31 -6.80
CA LYS A 50 9.45 2.43 -8.07
C LYS A 50 8.61 1.96 -9.26
N GLU A 51 7.86 0.91 -9.08
CA GLU A 51 7.00 0.40 -10.14
C GLU A 51 5.76 1.27 -10.35
N ARG A 52 5.21 1.81 -9.27
CA ARG A 52 4.00 2.61 -9.33
C ARG A 52 4.26 4.03 -9.82
N PHE A 53 5.40 4.58 -9.48
CA PHE A 53 5.75 5.97 -9.80
C PHE A 53 6.97 6.03 -10.71
N LYS A 54 6.83 5.45 -11.90
CA LYS A 54 7.85 5.53 -12.94
C LYS A 54 7.90 6.93 -13.52
N GLY A 55 9.08 7.39 -13.89
CA GLY A 55 9.24 8.71 -14.48
C GLY A 55 9.71 9.79 -13.52
N TYR A 56 9.85 9.47 -12.25
CA TYR A 56 10.44 10.39 -11.27
C TYR A 56 11.93 10.12 -11.14
N LEU A 57 12.71 11.17 -10.82
CA LEU A 57 14.15 11.05 -10.65
C LEU A 57 14.52 10.12 -9.51
N THR A 58 13.86 10.31 -8.39
CA THR A 58 14.12 9.56 -7.16
C THR A 58 12.86 9.49 -6.33
N ILE A 59 12.74 8.41 -5.59
CA ILE A 59 11.67 8.23 -4.62
C ILE A 59 12.32 7.98 -3.27
N GLU A 60 11.95 8.78 -2.27
CA GLU A 60 12.52 8.67 -0.93
C GLU A 60 11.44 8.31 0.07
N VAL A 61 11.59 7.19 0.76
CA VAL A 61 10.68 6.81 1.84
C VAL A 61 11.05 7.64 3.07
N VAL A 62 10.11 8.47 3.51
CA VAL A 62 10.30 9.32 4.69
C VAL A 62 9.97 8.57 5.96
N ASP A 63 8.83 7.85 5.93
CA ASP A 63 8.35 7.11 7.09
C ASP A 63 7.38 6.03 6.63
N TYR A 64 7.23 5.00 7.44
CA TYR A 64 6.17 4.01 7.24
C TYR A 64 5.74 3.44 8.57
N GLU A 65 4.46 3.09 8.70
CA GLU A 65 3.92 2.52 9.91
C GLU A 65 2.94 1.40 9.59
N TYR A 66 2.83 0.45 10.49
CA TYR A 66 1.89 -0.65 10.35
C TYR A 66 0.58 -0.30 11.03
N LYS A 67 -0.52 -0.55 10.33
CA LYS A 67 -1.86 -0.30 10.85
C LYS A 67 -2.71 -1.55 10.75
N SER A 68 -3.63 -1.70 11.68
CA SER A 68 -4.59 -2.80 11.68
C SER A 68 -6.00 -2.21 11.62
N TYR A 69 -6.82 -2.81 10.79
CA TYR A 69 -8.20 -2.39 10.59
C TYR A 69 -9.13 -3.58 10.84
N SER A 70 -10.30 -3.30 11.39
CA SER A 70 -11.37 -4.29 11.52
C SER A 70 -12.59 -3.80 10.80
N ALA A 71 -13.24 -4.68 10.06
CA ALA A 71 -14.47 -4.37 9.36
C ALA A 71 -15.35 -5.60 9.25
N SER A 72 -16.66 -5.39 9.20
CA SER A 72 -17.62 -6.46 8.91
C SER A 72 -17.92 -6.42 7.42
N ILE A 73 -17.64 -7.52 6.73
CA ILE A 73 -17.83 -7.61 5.27
C ILE A 73 -18.61 -8.90 4.94
N PRO A 74 -19.29 -8.93 3.78
CA PRO A 74 -19.96 -10.17 3.35
C PRO A 74 -18.98 -11.32 3.19
N PHE A 75 -19.44 -12.53 3.44
CA PHE A 75 -18.60 -13.73 3.38
C PHE A 75 -17.88 -13.87 2.03
N ALA A 76 -18.58 -13.64 0.93
CA ALA A 76 -18.00 -13.74 -0.40
C ALA A 76 -16.83 -12.75 -0.59
N THR A 77 -17.00 -11.52 -0.09
CA THR A 77 -15.94 -10.52 -0.13
C THR A 77 -14.75 -10.91 0.74
N ALA A 78 -15.01 -11.53 1.89
CA ALA A 78 -13.94 -12.01 2.77
C ALA A 78 -13.11 -13.09 2.10
N LEU A 79 -13.74 -14.00 1.36
CA LEU A 79 -13.04 -15.04 0.62
C LEU A 79 -12.16 -14.46 -0.48
N GLU A 80 -12.68 -13.53 -1.24
CA GLU A 80 -11.91 -12.84 -2.29
C GLU A 80 -10.68 -12.15 -1.71
N TYR A 81 -10.86 -11.49 -0.59
CA TYR A 81 -9.76 -10.79 0.08
C TYR A 81 -8.70 -11.76 0.57
N ALA A 82 -9.10 -12.89 1.11
CA ALA A 82 -8.17 -13.91 1.59
C ALA A 82 -7.35 -14.52 0.44
N GLU A 83 -7.97 -14.75 -0.71
CA GLU A 83 -7.30 -15.24 -1.91
C GLU A 83 -6.29 -14.23 -2.44
N GLU A 84 -6.66 -12.97 -2.47
CA GLU A 84 -5.78 -11.88 -2.87
C GLU A 84 -4.55 -11.78 -1.97
N GLN A 85 -4.73 -11.88 -0.66
CA GLN A 85 -3.62 -11.88 0.28
C GLN A 85 -2.68 -13.07 0.08
N LYS A 86 -3.24 -14.23 -0.25
CA LYS A 86 -2.47 -15.43 -0.50
C LYS A 86 -1.55 -15.26 -1.71
N GLU A 87 -2.03 -14.63 -2.75
CA GLU A 87 -1.24 -14.36 -3.96
C GLU A 87 -0.10 -13.39 -3.71
N GLN A 88 -0.26 -12.51 -2.72
CA GLN A 88 0.74 -11.50 -2.39
C GLN A 88 1.82 -11.99 -1.43
N GLU A 89 1.67 -13.16 -0.86
CA GLU A 89 2.60 -13.75 0.09
C GLU A 89 3.78 -14.46 -0.60
N VAL A 90 4.31 -13.93 -1.63
CA VAL A 90 5.42 -14.56 -2.36
C VAL A 90 6.73 -13.87 -2.04
#